data_d1495f213ba431d5b127e116762b863e
#
_entry.id   d1495f213ba431d5b127e116762b863e
#
_cell.length_a   1.000
_cell.length_b   1.000
_cell.length_c   1.000
_cell.angle_alpha   90.00
_cell.angle_beta   90.00
_cell.angle_gamma   90.00
#
_symmetry.space_group_name_H-M   'P 1'
#
loop_
_entity.id
_entity.type
_entity.pdbx_description
1 polymer ?
#
loop_
_entity_poly.entity_id
_entity_poly.type
_entity_poly.pdbx_seq_one_letter_code
_entity_poly.pdbx_strand_id
1 'polypeptide(L)'
;SDLDYLFGENPLGICYYTGYGTVSPKHPHHRPSIAQNTAMKGMLVGGVHPYLEDDATKVYCKDKPTGKCYVDNQESYTTNEITIYWNSPLTYLLTFAETNSHIVGDVNADGAFNIADVVTMQKWLLAVPEAMLADWKAGDLCEDNKINVFDLCLMKRELLKMLK
;
A
#
# COMPACT_ATOMS: atom_id res chain seq x y z
N SER A 1 7.39 -3.04 6.64
CA SER A 1 6.78 -4.14 5.84
C SER A 1 7.40 -4.22 4.45
N ASP A 2 7.04 -5.24 3.66
CA ASP A 2 7.52 -5.36 2.27
C ASP A 2 7.01 -4.19 1.41
N LEU A 3 5.80 -3.71 1.69
CA LEU A 3 5.27 -2.52 1.03
C LEU A 3 6.08 -1.26 1.36
N ASP A 4 6.47 -1.05 2.61
CA ASP A 4 7.29 0.11 3.00
C ASP A 4 8.61 0.11 2.23
N TYR A 5 9.25 -1.06 2.10
CA TYR A 5 10.46 -1.21 1.29
C TYR A 5 10.22 -0.84 -0.17
N LEU A 6 9.15 -1.33 -0.80
CA LEU A 6 8.80 -1.04 -2.18
C LEU A 6 8.45 0.44 -2.39
N PHE A 7 7.85 1.09 -1.38
CA PHE A 7 7.44 2.50 -1.45
C PHE A 7 8.47 3.51 -0.96
N GLY A 8 9.69 3.09 -0.63
CA GLY A 8 10.82 3.99 -0.42
C GLY A 8 11.57 3.83 0.89
N GLU A 9 11.10 3.03 1.84
CA GLU A 9 11.86 2.70 3.06
C GLU A 9 12.95 1.65 2.79
N ASN A 10 13.83 1.98 1.84
CA ASN A 10 14.93 1.13 1.41
C ASN A 10 16.24 1.92 1.35
N PRO A 11 17.42 1.26 1.21
CA PRO A 11 18.73 1.92 1.23
C PRO A 11 18.96 3.00 0.17
N LEU A 12 18.09 3.08 -0.85
CA LEU A 12 18.16 4.07 -1.93
C LEU A 12 17.14 5.21 -1.76
N GLY A 13 16.16 5.05 -0.89
CA GLY A 13 15.06 6.01 -0.74
C GLY A 13 14.19 6.12 -2.01
N ILE A 14 14.10 5.06 -2.82
CA ILE A 14 13.38 5.05 -4.10
C ILE A 14 12.09 4.25 -3.94
N CYS A 15 10.97 4.85 -4.29
CA CYS A 15 9.74 4.11 -4.54
C CYS A 15 9.90 3.36 -5.87
N TYR A 16 9.95 2.03 -5.84
CA TYR A 16 10.08 1.21 -7.06
C TYR A 16 8.80 1.14 -7.90
N TYR A 17 7.75 1.79 -7.45
CA TYR A 17 6.47 1.89 -8.14
C TYR A 17 6.39 3.19 -8.93
N THR A 18 6.36 3.11 -10.25
CA THR A 18 6.46 4.27 -11.16
C THR A 18 5.38 5.31 -10.91
N GLY A 19 5.80 6.57 -10.80
CA GLY A 19 4.89 7.72 -10.67
C GLY A 19 4.33 7.95 -9.26
N TYR A 20 4.85 7.24 -8.24
CA TYR A 20 4.51 7.40 -6.83
C TYR A 20 5.75 7.70 -5.99
N GLY A 21 5.53 8.21 -4.77
CA GLY A 21 6.61 8.65 -3.89
C GLY A 21 7.32 9.93 -4.37
N THR A 22 8.33 10.36 -3.62
CA THR A 22 9.13 11.55 -3.93
C THR A 22 10.17 11.29 -5.02
N VAL A 23 10.72 10.06 -5.05
CA VAL A 23 11.67 9.58 -6.06
C VAL A 23 11.17 8.25 -6.57
N SER A 24 10.94 8.14 -7.88
CA SER A 24 10.49 6.90 -8.53
C SER A 24 11.11 6.75 -9.92
N PRO A 25 11.12 5.53 -10.51
CA PRO A 25 11.67 5.26 -11.83
C PRO A 25 11.04 6.13 -12.91
N LYS A 26 11.86 6.74 -13.74
CA LYS A 26 11.45 7.58 -14.86
C LYS A 26 11.76 6.97 -16.23
N HIS A 27 12.73 6.07 -16.26
CA HIS A 27 13.23 5.44 -17.48
C HIS A 27 13.19 3.91 -17.41
N PRO A 28 12.01 3.29 -17.12
CA PRO A 28 11.93 1.84 -16.99
C PRO A 28 12.23 1.13 -18.31
N HIS A 29 12.82 -0.07 -18.23
CA HIS A 29 12.96 -0.99 -19.34
C HIS A 29 11.58 -1.56 -19.71
N HIS A 30 10.79 -0.75 -20.42
CA HIS A 30 9.41 -1.06 -20.78
C HIS A 30 9.06 -0.42 -22.11
N ARG A 31 8.89 -1.24 -23.15
CA ARG A 31 8.69 -0.76 -24.54
C ARG A 31 7.60 0.30 -24.68
N PRO A 32 6.39 0.16 -24.07
CA PRO A 32 5.38 1.22 -24.16
C PRO A 32 5.82 2.53 -23.52
N SER A 33 6.51 2.51 -22.37
CA SER A 33 7.05 3.71 -21.72
C SER A 33 8.12 4.37 -22.57
N ILE A 34 9.00 3.58 -23.19
CA ILE A 34 10.05 4.07 -24.08
C ILE A 34 9.42 4.76 -25.31
N ALA A 35 8.44 4.11 -25.94
CA ALA A 35 7.75 4.66 -27.10
C ALA A 35 7.02 5.99 -26.83
N GLN A 36 6.50 6.16 -25.61
CA GLN A 36 5.83 7.38 -25.17
C GLN A 36 6.78 8.41 -24.53
N ASN A 37 8.06 8.08 -24.40
CA ASN A 37 9.06 8.88 -23.68
C ASN A 37 8.60 9.30 -22.26
N THR A 38 7.87 8.44 -21.57
CA THR A 38 7.39 8.67 -20.21
C THR A 38 7.11 7.35 -19.51
N ALA A 39 7.44 7.26 -18.23
CA ALA A 39 7.08 6.09 -17.43
C ALA A 39 5.55 6.01 -17.27
N MET A 40 4.95 4.90 -17.65
CA MET A 40 3.56 4.61 -17.32
C MET A 40 3.44 4.49 -15.79
N LYS A 41 2.47 5.18 -15.19
CA LYS A 41 2.24 5.13 -13.74
C LYS A 41 1.72 3.77 -13.31
N GLY A 42 2.06 3.38 -12.09
CA GLY A 42 1.48 2.20 -11.47
C GLY A 42 2.16 0.89 -11.86
N MET A 43 3.43 0.91 -12.20
CA MET A 43 4.21 -0.27 -12.57
C MET A 43 5.38 -0.47 -11.62
N LEU A 44 5.53 -1.68 -11.10
CA LEU A 44 6.69 -2.06 -10.29
C LEU A 44 7.86 -2.45 -11.20
N VAL A 45 9.03 -1.85 -10.95
CA VAL A 45 10.30 -2.26 -11.59
C VAL A 45 11.00 -3.34 -10.76
N GLY A 46 11.99 -4.02 -11.35
CA GLY A 46 12.69 -5.13 -10.71
C GLY A 46 13.42 -4.78 -9.40
N GLY A 47 13.91 -3.55 -9.26
CA GLY A 47 14.62 -3.10 -8.07
C GLY A 47 16.11 -3.48 -8.07
N VAL A 48 16.73 -3.52 -6.88
CA VAL A 48 18.16 -3.84 -6.74
C VAL A 48 18.47 -5.27 -7.17
N HIS A 49 19.60 -5.44 -7.87
CA HIS A 49 20.07 -6.75 -8.32
C HIS A 49 21.55 -6.96 -7.96
N PRO A 50 21.93 -8.13 -7.43
CA PRO A 50 23.30 -8.36 -6.94
C PRO A 50 24.32 -8.58 -8.05
N TYR A 51 23.88 -8.93 -9.24
CA TYR A 51 24.76 -9.26 -10.36
C TYR A 51 24.72 -8.17 -11.45
N LEU A 52 25.89 -7.87 -12.02
CA LEU A 52 26.05 -6.88 -13.07
C LEU A 52 25.87 -7.55 -14.45
N GLU A 53 24.64 -7.85 -14.83
CA GLU A 53 24.36 -8.65 -16.03
C GLU A 53 24.15 -7.78 -17.28
N ASP A 54 23.54 -6.61 -17.15
CA ASP A 54 23.39 -5.67 -18.27
C ASP A 54 24.50 -4.61 -18.28
N ASP A 55 24.66 -3.93 -19.41
CA ASP A 55 25.72 -2.94 -19.59
C ASP A 55 25.52 -1.70 -18.74
N ALA A 56 24.29 -1.31 -18.46
CA ALA A 56 23.98 -0.21 -17.55
C ALA A 56 24.43 -0.53 -16.11
N THR A 57 24.12 -1.71 -15.60
CA THR A 57 24.59 -2.12 -14.27
C THR A 57 26.08 -2.28 -14.18
N LYS A 58 26.76 -2.81 -15.21
CA LYS A 58 28.23 -2.89 -15.28
C LYS A 58 28.91 -1.52 -15.18
N VAL A 59 28.31 -0.49 -15.78
CA VAL A 59 28.86 0.87 -15.74
C VAL A 59 28.52 1.57 -14.41
N TYR A 60 27.26 1.56 -14.00
CA TYR A 60 26.79 2.42 -12.90
C TYR A 60 26.82 1.76 -11.51
N CYS A 61 26.91 0.43 -11.44
CA CYS A 61 26.88 -0.32 -10.19
C CYS A 61 28.20 -0.99 -9.81
N LYS A 62 29.22 -0.96 -10.65
CA LYS A 62 30.49 -1.70 -10.49
C LYS A 62 31.12 -1.58 -9.10
N ASP A 63 31.07 -0.39 -8.51
CA ASP A 63 31.70 -0.09 -7.22
C ASP A 63 30.67 0.15 -6.10
N LYS A 64 29.39 -0.23 -6.31
CA LYS A 64 28.33 -0.04 -5.33
C LYS A 64 28.11 -1.32 -4.51
N PRO A 65 27.74 -1.18 -3.23
CA PRO A 65 27.22 -2.31 -2.45
C PRO A 65 26.00 -2.93 -3.14
N THR A 66 25.85 -4.24 -3.06
CA THR A 66 24.77 -5.01 -3.70
C THR A 66 23.36 -4.42 -3.44
N GLY A 67 23.09 -4.02 -2.18
CA GLY A 67 21.81 -3.41 -1.81
C GLY A 67 21.56 -2.00 -2.38
N LYS A 68 22.51 -1.45 -3.15
CA LYS A 68 22.42 -0.16 -3.85
C LYS A 68 22.62 -0.29 -5.36
N CYS A 69 22.67 -1.50 -5.88
CA CYS A 69 22.80 -1.79 -7.31
C CYS A 69 21.43 -1.64 -8.02
N TYR A 70 21.03 -0.42 -8.27
CA TYR A 70 19.86 -0.05 -9.07
C TYR A 70 20.22 1.06 -10.04
N VAL A 71 19.70 0.99 -11.27
CA VAL A 71 19.93 2.00 -12.32
C VAL A 71 18.60 2.33 -13.00
N ASP A 72 18.16 3.59 -12.87
CA ASP A 72 17.00 4.09 -13.59
C ASP A 72 17.39 4.43 -15.05
N ASN A 73 17.53 3.39 -15.85
CA ASN A 73 17.89 3.47 -17.27
C ASN A 73 17.13 2.41 -18.07
N GLN A 74 16.62 2.80 -19.22
CA GLN A 74 15.88 1.89 -20.11
C GLN A 74 16.69 0.70 -20.62
N GLU A 75 18.02 0.77 -20.60
CA GLU A 75 18.90 -0.33 -20.99
C GLU A 75 19.16 -1.32 -19.84
N SER A 76 18.73 -0.99 -18.60
CA SER A 76 18.89 -1.88 -17.47
C SER A 76 17.67 -2.81 -17.34
N TYR A 77 17.76 -3.95 -18.01
CA TYR A 77 16.72 -4.99 -17.86
C TYR A 77 16.83 -5.73 -16.53
N THR A 78 18.00 -5.79 -15.90
CA THR A 78 18.19 -6.51 -14.63
C THR A 78 17.62 -5.78 -13.42
N THR A 79 17.59 -4.44 -13.43
CA THR A 79 17.12 -3.65 -12.28
C THR A 79 15.84 -2.86 -12.54
N ASN A 80 15.58 -2.51 -13.81
CA ASN A 80 14.56 -1.53 -14.17
C ASN A 80 13.48 -2.07 -15.11
N GLU A 81 13.42 -3.40 -15.31
CA GLU A 81 12.41 -4.03 -16.15
C GLU A 81 11.04 -4.04 -15.45
N ILE A 82 9.99 -3.88 -16.24
CA ILE A 82 8.59 -4.08 -15.82
C ILE A 82 8.10 -5.41 -16.38
N THR A 83 7.71 -6.35 -15.49
CA THR A 83 7.14 -7.64 -15.87
C THR A 83 5.86 -7.94 -15.13
N ILE A 84 5.08 -8.90 -15.66
CA ILE A 84 3.88 -9.41 -14.99
C ILE A 84 4.23 -10.23 -13.73
N TYR A 85 5.42 -10.81 -13.65
CA TYR A 85 5.83 -11.71 -12.57
C TYR A 85 5.91 -11.06 -11.20
N TRP A 86 6.30 -9.78 -11.13
CA TRP A 86 6.30 -9.03 -9.87
C TRP A 86 5.16 -8.02 -9.76
N ASN A 87 4.57 -7.57 -10.89
CA ASN A 87 3.40 -6.68 -10.85
C ASN A 87 2.13 -7.42 -10.40
N SER A 88 1.95 -8.69 -10.75
CA SER A 88 0.82 -9.49 -10.30
C SER A 88 0.84 -9.74 -8.78
N PRO A 89 1.94 -10.20 -8.14
CA PRO A 89 2.04 -10.28 -6.69
C PRO A 89 1.85 -8.94 -5.99
N LEU A 90 2.35 -7.83 -6.55
CA LEU A 90 2.14 -6.51 -5.97
C LEU A 90 0.65 -6.15 -5.95
N THR A 91 -0.09 -6.41 -7.03
CA THR A 91 -1.53 -6.15 -7.07
C THR A 91 -2.26 -6.93 -5.98
N TYR A 92 -1.91 -8.20 -5.78
CA TYR A 92 -2.45 -9.01 -4.68
C TYR A 92 -2.11 -8.42 -3.32
N LEU A 93 -0.85 -8.04 -3.10
CA LEU A 93 -0.38 -7.48 -1.84
C LEU A 93 -1.06 -6.13 -1.51
N LEU A 94 -1.26 -5.27 -2.51
CA LEU A 94 -1.97 -4.01 -2.35
C LEU A 94 -3.45 -4.22 -2.01
N THR A 95 -4.12 -5.13 -2.71
CA THR A 95 -5.51 -5.49 -2.42
C THR A 95 -5.64 -6.08 -1.02
N PHE A 96 -4.71 -6.95 -0.63
CA PHE A 96 -4.67 -7.51 0.73
C PHE A 96 -4.48 -6.40 1.78
N ALA A 97 -3.55 -5.47 1.56
CA ALA A 97 -3.32 -4.35 2.47
C ALA A 97 -4.56 -3.45 2.59
N GLU A 98 -5.22 -3.13 1.47
CA GLU A 98 -6.45 -2.34 1.45
C GLU A 98 -7.58 -3.04 2.20
N THR A 99 -7.80 -4.33 1.95
CA THR A 99 -8.87 -5.09 2.61
C THR A 99 -8.64 -5.33 4.11
N ASN A 100 -7.39 -5.18 4.58
CA ASN A 100 -7.03 -5.37 5.99
C ASN A 100 -6.60 -4.06 6.69
N SER A 101 -6.81 -2.91 6.07
CA SER A 101 -6.39 -1.61 6.60
C SER A 101 -7.46 -0.89 7.42
N HIS A 102 -8.57 -1.56 7.75
CA HIS A 102 -9.60 -0.91 8.57
C HIS A 102 -9.11 -0.63 10.00
N ILE A 103 -9.39 0.54 10.47
CA ILE A 103 -9.18 0.92 11.87
C ILE A 103 -10.32 0.33 12.68
N VAL A 104 -9.99 -0.53 13.63
CA VAL A 104 -11.01 -1.15 14.49
C VAL A 104 -11.87 -0.08 15.17
N GLY A 105 -13.18 -0.14 14.96
CA GLY A 105 -14.14 0.82 15.49
C GLY A 105 -14.49 1.99 14.55
N ASP A 106 -13.71 2.26 13.50
CA ASP A 106 -13.95 3.34 12.54
C ASP A 106 -15.02 2.93 11.52
N VAL A 107 -16.27 2.98 11.93
CA VAL A 107 -17.42 2.55 11.10
C VAL A 107 -17.85 3.59 10.08
N ASN A 108 -17.44 4.85 10.25
CA ASN A 108 -17.73 5.92 9.30
C ASN A 108 -16.63 6.07 8.23
N ALA A 109 -15.50 5.36 8.40
CA ALA A 109 -14.32 5.36 7.53
C ALA A 109 -13.71 6.77 7.34
N ASP A 110 -13.67 7.58 8.42
CA ASP A 110 -13.03 8.90 8.38
C ASP A 110 -11.53 8.85 8.73
N GLY A 111 -11.01 7.65 9.03
CA GLY A 111 -9.60 7.41 9.35
C GLY A 111 -9.28 7.53 10.84
N ALA A 112 -10.27 7.62 11.73
CA ALA A 112 -10.06 7.72 13.17
C ALA A 112 -11.20 7.11 13.99
N PHE A 113 -10.89 6.17 14.88
CA PHE A 113 -11.89 5.67 15.81
C PHE A 113 -12.16 6.70 16.93
N ASN A 114 -13.40 7.23 16.99
CA ASN A 114 -13.79 8.26 17.95
C ASN A 114 -15.30 8.18 18.31
N ILE A 115 -15.82 9.20 18.98
CA ILE A 115 -17.23 9.24 19.41
C ILE A 115 -18.22 9.27 18.22
N ALA A 116 -17.83 9.79 17.08
CA ALA A 116 -18.68 9.86 15.88
C ALA A 116 -19.02 8.44 15.37
N ASP A 117 -18.10 7.49 15.49
CA ASP A 117 -18.31 6.09 15.11
C ASP A 117 -19.33 5.42 16.02
N VAL A 118 -19.20 5.64 17.32
CA VAL A 118 -20.16 5.10 18.31
C VAL A 118 -21.56 5.65 18.05
N VAL A 119 -21.67 6.93 17.71
CA VAL A 119 -22.96 7.55 17.34
C VAL A 119 -23.50 6.99 16.03
N THR A 120 -22.63 6.79 15.03
CA THR A 120 -23.00 6.22 13.72
C THR A 120 -23.50 4.79 13.88
N MET A 121 -22.78 3.95 14.62
CA MET A 121 -23.18 2.58 14.97
C MET A 121 -24.53 2.56 15.70
N GLN A 122 -24.70 3.45 16.69
CA GLN A 122 -25.95 3.54 17.43
C GLN A 122 -27.13 3.93 16.54
N LYS A 123 -26.98 4.92 15.67
CA LYS A 123 -28.01 5.30 14.71
C LYS A 123 -28.39 4.16 13.78
N TRP A 124 -27.39 3.43 13.28
CA TRP A 124 -27.62 2.28 12.41
C TRP A 124 -28.39 1.18 13.11
N LEU A 125 -28.01 0.80 14.35
CA LEU A 125 -28.71 -0.22 15.16
C LEU A 125 -30.16 0.18 15.48
N LEU A 126 -30.42 1.48 15.59
CA LEU A 126 -31.76 2.03 15.80
C LEU A 126 -32.57 2.19 14.49
N ALA A 127 -32.02 1.73 13.37
CA ALA A 127 -32.61 1.87 12.04
C ALA A 127 -33.02 3.33 11.71
N VAL A 128 -32.21 4.31 12.14
CA VAL A 128 -32.44 5.70 11.80
C VAL A 128 -32.31 5.84 10.27
N PRO A 129 -33.29 6.49 9.58
CA PRO A 129 -33.20 6.69 8.13
C PRO A 129 -31.83 7.31 7.74
N GLU A 130 -31.28 6.84 6.62
CA GLU A 130 -29.99 7.28 6.06
C GLU A 130 -28.73 6.96 6.90
N ALA A 131 -28.88 6.31 8.07
CA ALA A 131 -27.71 5.82 8.80
C ALA A 131 -27.04 4.68 8.04
N MET A 132 -25.76 4.86 7.74
CA MET A 132 -24.94 3.87 7.02
C MET A 132 -23.65 3.60 7.79
N LEU A 133 -23.17 2.36 7.71
CA LEU A 133 -21.81 2.01 8.11
C LEU A 133 -20.98 1.94 6.85
N ALA A 134 -20.01 2.83 6.71
CA ALA A 134 -19.09 2.85 5.57
C ALA A 134 -18.14 1.64 5.63
N ASP A 135 -17.70 1.30 6.83
CA ASP A 135 -16.95 0.06 7.11
C ASP A 135 -17.63 -0.72 8.25
N TRP A 136 -18.52 -1.65 7.88
CA TRP A 136 -19.18 -2.48 8.90
C TRP A 136 -18.22 -3.47 9.57
N LYS A 137 -17.14 -3.91 8.86
CA LYS A 137 -16.17 -4.84 9.44
C LYS A 137 -15.36 -4.20 10.56
N ALA A 138 -15.06 -2.92 10.45
CA ALA A 138 -14.46 -2.15 11.54
C ALA A 138 -15.33 -2.12 12.79
N GLY A 139 -16.65 -2.26 12.62
CA GLY A 139 -17.61 -2.28 13.70
C GLY A 139 -17.85 -3.65 14.36
N ASP A 140 -17.43 -4.75 13.72
CA ASP A 140 -17.58 -6.11 14.26
C ASP A 140 -16.41 -6.42 15.23
N LEU A 141 -16.51 -5.87 16.44
CA LEU A 141 -15.46 -6.02 17.44
C LEU A 141 -15.47 -7.38 18.14
N CYS A 142 -16.56 -8.14 18.03
CA CYS A 142 -16.64 -9.50 18.56
C CYS A 142 -16.28 -10.57 17.51
N GLU A 143 -16.03 -10.18 16.26
CA GLU A 143 -15.60 -11.03 15.12
C GLU A 143 -16.59 -12.18 14.81
N ASP A 144 -17.91 -11.94 15.02
CA ASP A 144 -18.95 -12.92 14.74
C ASP A 144 -19.61 -12.75 13.36
N ASN A 145 -19.10 -11.80 12.55
CA ASN A 145 -19.63 -11.37 11.25
C ASN A 145 -21.06 -10.81 11.31
N LYS A 146 -21.45 -10.23 12.42
CA LYS A 146 -22.75 -9.57 12.61
C LYS A 146 -22.55 -8.28 13.38
N ILE A 147 -23.26 -7.24 12.98
CA ILE A 147 -23.30 -6.01 13.75
C ILE A 147 -24.49 -6.01 14.69
N ASN A 148 -24.23 -5.85 15.97
CA ASN A 148 -25.26 -5.89 17.00
C ASN A 148 -24.89 -5.02 18.23
N VAL A 149 -25.72 -5.07 19.26
CA VAL A 149 -25.53 -4.28 20.50
C VAL A 149 -24.25 -4.67 21.26
N PHE A 150 -23.75 -5.89 21.11
CA PHE A 150 -22.52 -6.31 21.78
C PHE A 150 -21.32 -5.56 21.21
N ASP A 151 -21.26 -5.38 19.88
CA ASP A 151 -20.21 -4.58 19.22
C ASP A 151 -20.25 -3.14 19.67
N LEU A 152 -21.44 -2.54 19.74
CA LEU A 152 -21.60 -1.19 20.28
C LEU A 152 -21.09 -1.06 21.72
N CYS A 153 -21.33 -2.07 22.55
CA CYS A 153 -20.80 -2.10 23.92
C CYS A 153 -19.27 -2.20 23.93
N LEU A 154 -18.69 -3.03 23.05
CA LEU A 154 -17.25 -3.16 22.90
C LEU A 154 -16.63 -1.86 22.40
N MET A 155 -17.19 -1.21 21.36
CA MET A 155 -16.76 0.10 20.89
C MET A 155 -16.73 1.15 22.00
N LYS A 156 -17.80 1.26 22.77
CA LYS A 156 -17.86 2.18 23.92
C LYS A 156 -16.77 1.89 24.96
N ARG A 157 -16.50 0.62 25.22
CA ARG A 157 -15.45 0.20 26.16
C ARG A 157 -14.06 0.58 25.65
N GLU A 158 -13.77 0.33 24.38
CA GLU A 158 -12.48 0.68 23.78
C GLU A 158 -12.29 2.21 23.75
N LEU A 159 -13.32 2.97 23.37
CA LEU A 159 -13.27 4.42 23.41
C LEU A 159 -12.95 4.98 24.81
N LEU A 160 -13.55 4.40 25.85
CA LEU A 160 -13.27 4.81 27.24
C LEU A 160 -11.84 4.49 27.69
N LYS A 161 -11.18 3.48 27.11
CA LYS A 161 -9.77 3.18 27.37
C LYS A 161 -8.84 4.23 26.76
N MET A 162 -9.21 4.77 25.60
CA MET A 162 -8.42 5.80 24.91
C MET A 162 -8.47 7.17 25.61
N LEU A 163 -9.46 7.40 26.46
CA LEU A 163 -9.64 8.64 27.19
C LEU A 163 -8.90 8.66 28.56
N LYS A 164 -8.20 7.60 28.91
CA LYS A 164 -7.39 7.49 30.15
C LYS A 164 -5.92 7.73 29.88
#